data_433d4aa23c6edeff9d5e8da6ea3391fa
#
_entry.id   433d4aa23c6edeff9d5e8da6ea3391fa
#
_cell.length_a   1.000
_cell.length_b   1.000
_cell.length_c   1.000
_cell.angle_alpha   90.00
_cell.angle_beta   90.00
_cell.angle_gamma   90.00
#
_symmetry.space_group_name_H-M   'P 1'
#
loop_
_entity.id
_entity.type
_entity.pdbx_description
1 polymer ?
#
loop_
_entity_poly.entity_id
_entity_poly.type
_entity_poly.pdbx_seq_one_letter_code
_entity_poly.pdbx_strand_id
1 'polypeptide(L)'
;MRKNWGVLRFFVILILLANHFFCTTAIEENRGIAGKNGMVVSVDEYASQVGIDILKKGGNAVDAAVAVGFTLAVTFPFAGNIGGGGFMIIRFPDTEEAVALDFREMAPGKATHDMYLDEKRNYVKERSLYGHLAVGVPGTVKGFELAMKKYGNLKWEDVIKLAIELAERGFKLNKRRADSFNGLHKRFKRGNKEFFRIFSKSDGSEFKEGDIFIQKDLAMSLRLIAEHGSQAFYKGQIAELIAQDMKKHGGLITKEDLEKYEAFARKPVTGTYRGYQIISMPPPSSGGTALIEMLNILEGFDLGQMERYAPETLHLIAETMKFAFFDRAKYMGDSDFSEVPFKHLASKSHAEDIRRKIDLKKAIPSTKMGKEILTLEKAKETTHYSVIDKEGLAVATTYTLEGGYGSGVVAEGTGILLNNEMGDFNMKPGYTDDKGLIGTKPNLLEPYKRMLSSMTPTLVVKDGKVFLITGSPGGRTIINTVLNVIVNVIDFAMPIQDAIDGPRMNHGWMPDLLRLEKECITEELMESLKAMGHMIKEPSSVRQGDAHSILIDPKTGLYYGAADKRRQGSAIGY
;
A
#
# COMPACT_ATOMS: atom_id res chain seq x y z
N MET A 1 12.31 68.73 42.97
CA MET A 1 11.60 67.79 42.07
C MET A 1 12.59 66.80 41.46
N ARG A 2 12.99 65.82 42.19
CA ARG A 2 13.80 64.66 41.73
C ARG A 2 13.43 63.47 42.61
N LYS A 3 12.44 62.69 42.19
CA LYS A 3 12.14 61.33 42.65
C LYS A 3 10.97 60.81 41.81
N ASN A 4 11.19 59.82 40.99
CA ASN A 4 10.24 58.83 40.46
C ASN A 4 10.60 58.25 39.07
N TRP A 5 11.88 58.30 38.66
CA TRP A 5 12.29 57.64 37.39
C TRP A 5 12.94 56.27 37.61
N GLY A 6 13.21 55.83 38.85
CA GLY A 6 13.81 54.53 39.13
C GLY A 6 12.80 53.40 39.17
N VAL A 7 11.58 53.66 39.63
CA VAL A 7 10.55 52.60 39.80
C VAL A 7 9.93 52.21 38.45
N LEU A 8 9.83 53.16 37.49
CA LEU A 8 9.24 52.86 36.16
C LEU A 8 10.16 52.00 35.30
N ARG A 9 11.48 52.12 35.44
CA ARG A 9 12.44 51.27 34.70
C ARG A 9 12.50 49.84 35.26
N PHE A 10 12.28 49.61 36.53
CA PHE A 10 12.26 48.29 37.13
C PHE A 10 11.00 47.51 36.78
N PHE A 11 9.84 48.15 36.65
CA PHE A 11 8.60 47.52 36.21
C PHE A 11 8.59 47.16 34.71
N VAL A 12 9.20 47.94 33.85
CA VAL A 12 9.30 47.65 32.39
C VAL A 12 10.28 46.51 32.14
N ILE A 13 11.36 46.39 32.90
CA ILE A 13 12.29 45.25 32.79
C ILE A 13 11.68 43.97 33.34
N LEU A 14 10.86 44.03 34.42
CA LEU A 14 10.16 42.84 34.94
C LEU A 14 9.04 42.34 33.99
N ILE A 15 8.36 43.26 33.27
CA ILE A 15 7.34 42.89 32.29
C ILE A 15 7.99 42.31 31.03
N LEU A 16 9.17 42.78 30.60
CA LEU A 16 9.92 42.18 29.49
C LEU A 16 10.55 40.82 29.85
N LEU A 17 10.94 40.57 31.07
CA LEU A 17 11.42 39.29 31.53
C LEU A 17 10.27 38.28 31.81
N ALA A 18 9.08 38.75 32.19
CA ALA A 18 7.90 37.92 32.36
C ALA A 18 7.32 37.47 31.01
N ASN A 19 7.45 38.27 29.92
CA ASN A 19 7.02 37.84 28.57
C ASN A 19 7.99 36.91 27.87
N HIS A 20 9.20 36.65 28.43
CA HIS A 20 10.10 35.60 27.90
C HIS A 20 9.96 34.25 28.61
N PHE A 21 9.10 34.17 29.65
CA PHE A 21 8.86 32.92 30.41
C PHE A 21 7.50 32.28 30.12
N PHE A 22 6.69 32.83 29.24
CA PHE A 22 5.41 32.22 28.83
C PHE A 22 5.36 32.12 27.29
N CYS A 23 5.90 31.09 26.74
CA CYS A 23 5.43 30.28 25.62
C CYS A 23 6.50 29.27 25.17
N THR A 24 6.94 28.43 26.08
CA THR A 24 7.35 27.08 25.71
C THR A 24 6.30 26.12 26.27
N THR A 25 5.08 26.22 25.79
CA THR A 25 4.30 24.99 25.64
C THR A 25 5.13 24.17 24.67
N ALA A 26 5.86 23.18 25.19
CA ALA A 26 6.42 22.13 24.38
C ALA A 26 5.24 21.68 23.51
N ILE A 27 5.30 21.92 22.20
CA ILE A 27 4.40 21.27 21.24
C ILE A 27 4.70 19.81 21.50
N GLU A 28 3.77 19.11 22.15
CA GLU A 28 3.90 17.68 22.42
C GLU A 28 4.05 17.02 21.06
N GLU A 29 5.27 16.55 20.76
CA GLU A 29 5.58 15.95 19.47
C GLU A 29 4.59 14.80 19.25
N ASN A 30 3.83 14.84 18.19
CA ASN A 30 2.84 13.82 17.85
C ASN A 30 3.54 12.54 17.35
N ARG A 31 4.09 11.80 18.30
CA ARG A 31 4.91 10.60 18.05
C ARG A 31 4.09 9.35 17.74
N GLY A 32 2.75 9.41 17.82
CA GLY A 32 1.88 8.23 17.68
C GLY A 32 1.77 7.42 18.99
N ILE A 33 1.31 6.18 18.89
CA ILE A 33 1.08 5.27 20.01
C ILE A 33 2.38 4.56 20.38
N ALA A 34 2.79 4.64 21.64
CA ALA A 34 4.00 3.98 22.14
C ALA A 34 3.75 2.52 22.52
N GLY A 35 4.73 1.65 22.28
CA GLY A 35 4.79 0.26 22.73
C GLY A 35 6.24 -0.16 22.97
N LYS A 36 6.45 -1.18 23.80
CA LYS A 36 7.79 -1.68 24.14
C LYS A 36 8.03 -3.12 23.71
N ASN A 37 7.00 -3.95 23.84
CA ASN A 37 7.11 -5.40 23.65
C ASN A 37 6.49 -5.87 22.32
N GLY A 38 5.86 -4.97 21.59
CA GLY A 38 5.28 -5.23 20.27
C GLY A 38 4.41 -4.08 19.81
N MET A 39 4.26 -3.99 18.49
CA MET A 39 3.44 -2.96 17.84
C MET A 39 2.80 -3.53 16.59
N VAL A 40 1.52 -3.26 16.41
CA VAL A 40 0.76 -3.57 15.20
C VAL A 40 0.03 -2.32 14.72
N VAL A 41 0.19 -1.99 13.46
CA VAL A 41 -0.49 -0.86 12.82
C VAL A 41 -1.18 -1.33 11.56
N SER A 42 -2.49 -1.14 11.48
CA SER A 42 -3.31 -1.50 10.31
C SER A 42 -4.46 -0.52 10.10
N VAL A 43 -5.21 -0.71 9.01
CA VAL A 43 -6.41 0.07 8.69
C VAL A 43 -7.60 -0.23 9.63
N ASP A 44 -7.49 -1.25 10.48
CA ASP A 44 -8.61 -1.84 11.20
C ASP A 44 -8.27 -2.18 12.65
N GLU A 45 -9.11 -1.72 13.60
CA GLU A 45 -8.89 -1.96 15.03
C GLU A 45 -8.97 -3.43 15.44
N TYR A 46 -9.91 -4.21 14.85
CA TYR A 46 -10.03 -5.64 15.13
C TYR A 46 -8.79 -6.38 14.68
N ALA A 47 -8.26 -6.05 13.49
CA ALA A 47 -7.07 -6.68 12.96
C ALA A 47 -5.82 -6.31 13.77
N SER A 48 -5.66 -5.04 14.16
CA SER A 48 -4.54 -4.61 15.02
C SER A 48 -4.61 -5.29 16.39
N GLN A 49 -5.80 -5.41 16.98
CA GLN A 49 -5.99 -6.10 18.26
C GLN A 49 -5.65 -7.60 18.16
N VAL A 50 -6.12 -8.29 17.11
CA VAL A 50 -5.79 -9.70 16.87
C VAL A 50 -4.28 -9.89 16.75
N GLY A 51 -3.58 -9.02 16.02
CA GLY A 51 -2.12 -9.08 15.91
C GLY A 51 -1.43 -8.97 17.28
N ILE A 52 -1.85 -8.04 18.13
CA ILE A 52 -1.33 -7.88 19.50
C ILE A 52 -1.65 -9.11 20.37
N ASP A 53 -2.84 -9.69 20.23
CA ASP A 53 -3.23 -10.88 21.00
C ASP A 53 -2.35 -12.08 20.62
N ILE A 54 -1.99 -12.22 19.34
CA ILE A 54 -1.04 -13.23 18.86
C ILE A 54 0.35 -13.01 19.45
N LEU A 55 0.87 -11.77 19.44
CA LEU A 55 2.18 -11.46 20.04
C LEU A 55 2.18 -11.76 21.55
N LYS A 56 1.14 -11.38 22.27
CA LYS A 56 0.99 -11.66 23.72
C LYS A 56 0.89 -13.14 24.05
N LYS A 57 0.39 -13.98 23.13
CA LYS A 57 0.34 -15.44 23.26
C LYS A 57 1.67 -16.13 22.96
N GLY A 58 2.72 -15.39 22.64
CA GLY A 58 4.06 -15.92 22.32
C GLY A 58 4.31 -16.17 20.84
N GLY A 59 3.42 -15.72 19.96
CA GLY A 59 3.67 -15.66 18.52
C GLY A 59 4.70 -14.57 18.20
N ASN A 60 5.41 -14.74 17.09
CA ASN A 60 6.32 -13.74 16.57
C ASN A 60 5.61 -12.76 15.61
N ALA A 61 6.35 -11.80 15.04
CA ALA A 61 5.79 -10.80 14.12
C ALA A 61 5.21 -11.41 12.84
N VAL A 62 5.69 -12.58 12.40
CA VAL A 62 5.14 -13.29 11.22
C VAL A 62 3.79 -13.92 11.56
N ASP A 63 3.67 -14.60 12.70
CA ASP A 63 2.39 -15.14 13.19
C ASP A 63 1.34 -14.04 13.29
N ALA A 64 1.72 -12.91 13.90
CA ALA A 64 0.83 -11.77 14.05
C ALA A 64 0.44 -11.16 12.69
N ALA A 65 1.39 -11.01 11.76
CA ALA A 65 1.11 -10.46 10.43
C ALA A 65 0.13 -11.33 9.64
N VAL A 66 0.27 -12.65 9.71
CA VAL A 66 -0.65 -13.61 9.06
C VAL A 66 -2.05 -13.54 9.70
N ALA A 67 -2.12 -13.48 11.03
CA ALA A 67 -3.40 -13.31 11.74
C ALA A 67 -4.11 -12.00 11.39
N VAL A 68 -3.37 -10.88 11.31
CA VAL A 68 -3.87 -9.58 10.83
C VAL A 68 -4.43 -9.72 9.43
N GLY A 69 -3.70 -10.36 8.51
CA GLY A 69 -4.15 -10.55 7.13
C GLY A 69 -5.46 -11.35 7.03
N PHE A 70 -5.60 -12.49 7.73
CA PHE A 70 -6.86 -13.24 7.79
C PHE A 70 -7.99 -12.44 8.43
N THR A 71 -7.69 -11.67 9.48
CA THR A 71 -8.69 -10.83 10.15
C THR A 71 -9.18 -9.72 9.23
N LEU A 72 -8.30 -9.05 8.50
CA LEU A 72 -8.68 -8.03 7.51
C LEU A 72 -9.55 -8.58 6.39
N ALA A 73 -9.36 -9.85 5.97
CA ALA A 73 -10.25 -10.50 5.01
C ALA A 73 -11.69 -10.58 5.51
N VAL A 74 -11.90 -10.62 6.82
CA VAL A 74 -13.21 -10.62 7.48
C VAL A 74 -13.71 -9.21 7.76
N THR A 75 -12.89 -8.37 8.39
CA THR A 75 -13.32 -7.09 8.97
C THR A 75 -13.18 -5.90 8.02
N PHE A 76 -12.36 -6.03 6.97
CA PHE A 76 -12.12 -4.99 5.97
C PHE A 76 -12.19 -5.53 4.52
N PRO A 77 -13.33 -6.12 4.09
CA PRO A 77 -13.48 -6.74 2.77
C PRO A 77 -13.33 -5.76 1.59
N PHE A 78 -13.19 -4.47 1.89
CA PHE A 78 -12.85 -3.44 0.90
C PHE A 78 -11.51 -3.72 0.19
N ALA A 79 -10.52 -4.28 0.91
CA ALA A 79 -9.19 -4.62 0.37
C ALA A 79 -8.52 -5.81 1.08
N GLY A 80 -8.87 -6.10 2.33
CA GLY A 80 -8.47 -7.31 3.04
C GLY A 80 -9.08 -8.55 2.36
N ASN A 81 -8.31 -9.64 2.23
CA ASN A 81 -8.74 -10.71 1.33
C ASN A 81 -8.05 -12.06 1.59
N ILE A 82 -8.67 -13.11 1.09
CA ILE A 82 -8.05 -14.41 0.79
C ILE A 82 -8.20 -14.79 -0.70
N GLY A 83 -8.95 -13.99 -1.47
CA GLY A 83 -9.16 -14.16 -2.91
C GLY A 83 -8.37 -13.18 -3.77
N GLY A 84 -7.32 -12.57 -3.23
CA GLY A 84 -6.38 -11.67 -3.89
C GLY A 84 -4.93 -12.11 -3.71
N GLY A 85 -4.02 -11.16 -3.62
CA GLY A 85 -2.60 -11.42 -3.44
C GLY A 85 -1.81 -10.20 -2.94
N GLY A 86 -0.48 -10.33 -2.88
CA GLY A 86 0.34 -9.26 -2.36
C GLY A 86 1.79 -9.62 -2.11
N PHE A 87 2.40 -8.87 -1.19
CA PHE A 87 3.81 -8.98 -0.83
C PHE A 87 4.03 -8.75 0.67
N MET A 88 5.07 -9.41 1.19
CA MET A 88 5.51 -9.26 2.58
C MET A 88 7.03 -9.15 2.63
N ILE A 89 7.56 -8.17 3.35
CA ILE A 89 8.99 -8.08 3.67
C ILE A 89 9.17 -8.45 5.14
N ILE A 90 10.09 -9.36 5.41
CA ILE A 90 10.46 -9.81 6.75
C ILE A 90 11.94 -9.48 6.98
N ARG A 91 12.28 -8.86 8.12
CA ARG A 91 13.66 -8.56 8.54
C ARG A 91 13.95 -9.25 9.87
N PHE A 92 14.99 -10.08 9.86
CA PHE A 92 15.42 -10.83 11.03
C PHE A 92 16.42 -10.02 11.85
N PRO A 93 16.22 -9.88 13.17
CA PRO A 93 17.09 -9.04 14.00
C PRO A 93 18.52 -9.59 14.13
N ASP A 94 18.67 -10.93 14.18
CA ASP A 94 19.93 -11.58 14.52
C ASP A 94 20.90 -11.76 13.35
N THR A 95 20.40 -11.85 12.12
CA THR A 95 21.19 -12.23 10.93
C THR A 95 21.42 -11.07 9.97
N GLU A 96 20.82 -9.91 10.22
CA GLU A 96 20.76 -8.79 9.28
C GLU A 96 20.15 -9.15 7.91
N GLU A 97 19.57 -10.33 7.77
CA GLU A 97 18.92 -10.77 6.55
C GLU A 97 17.49 -10.25 6.45
N ALA A 98 17.03 -10.12 5.22
CA ALA A 98 15.64 -9.85 4.91
C ALA A 98 15.18 -10.71 3.75
N VAL A 99 13.90 -11.08 3.77
CA VAL A 99 13.25 -11.83 2.70
C VAL A 99 12.02 -11.10 2.20
N ALA A 100 11.78 -11.17 0.89
CA ALA A 100 10.57 -10.68 0.25
C ALA A 100 9.71 -11.88 -0.17
N LEU A 101 8.51 -12.00 0.38
CA LEU A 101 7.55 -13.01 -0.05
C LEU A 101 6.65 -12.42 -1.13
N ASP A 102 6.62 -13.11 -2.26
CA ASP A 102 5.81 -12.78 -3.43
C ASP A 102 4.65 -13.77 -3.53
N PHE A 103 3.47 -13.29 -3.24
CA PHE A 103 2.20 -13.99 -3.43
C PHE A 103 1.23 -13.15 -4.28
N ARG A 104 1.82 -12.40 -5.26
CA ARG A 104 1.07 -11.65 -6.28
C ARG A 104 0.18 -12.60 -7.08
N GLU A 105 -0.97 -12.13 -7.48
CA GLU A 105 -1.87 -12.85 -8.37
C GLU A 105 -1.18 -13.18 -9.70
N MET A 106 -1.70 -14.21 -10.36
CA MET A 106 -1.16 -14.73 -11.62
C MET A 106 -2.27 -14.79 -12.68
N ALA A 107 -1.93 -14.50 -13.94
CA ALA A 107 -2.86 -14.68 -15.03
C ALA A 107 -3.24 -16.16 -15.19
N PRO A 108 -4.53 -16.50 -15.41
CA PRO A 108 -4.94 -17.88 -15.72
C PRO A 108 -4.30 -18.38 -17.02
N GLY A 109 -4.12 -19.71 -17.14
CA GLY A 109 -3.49 -20.35 -18.31
C GLY A 109 -4.22 -20.13 -19.64
N LYS A 110 -5.50 -19.76 -19.60
CA LYS A 110 -6.30 -19.43 -20.81
C LYS A 110 -6.30 -17.93 -21.17
N ALA A 111 -5.58 -17.10 -20.44
CA ALA A 111 -5.52 -15.67 -20.72
C ALA A 111 -4.75 -15.39 -22.03
N THR A 112 -5.20 -14.40 -22.79
CA THR A 112 -4.56 -13.96 -24.04
C THR A 112 -4.33 -12.45 -24.01
N HIS A 113 -3.32 -11.94 -24.74
CA HIS A 113 -2.97 -10.50 -24.66
C HIS A 113 -4.06 -9.58 -25.20
N ASP A 114 -5.02 -10.08 -25.94
CA ASP A 114 -6.10 -9.30 -26.59
C ASP A 114 -7.49 -9.57 -26.02
N MET A 115 -7.61 -10.41 -24.98
CA MET A 115 -8.90 -10.80 -24.40
C MET A 115 -9.77 -9.62 -23.93
N TYR A 116 -9.16 -8.47 -23.67
CA TYR A 116 -9.86 -7.25 -23.27
C TYR A 116 -10.09 -6.25 -24.40
N LEU A 117 -9.76 -6.62 -25.65
CA LEU A 117 -10.04 -5.80 -26.83
C LEU A 117 -11.38 -6.19 -27.47
N ASP A 118 -12.03 -5.22 -28.11
CA ASP A 118 -13.18 -5.48 -28.98
C ASP A 118 -12.71 -5.90 -30.40
N GLU A 119 -13.66 -6.18 -31.29
CA GLU A 119 -13.39 -6.54 -32.68
C GLU A 119 -12.61 -5.46 -33.44
N LYS A 120 -12.71 -4.20 -33.02
CA LYS A 120 -11.98 -3.04 -33.57
C LYS A 120 -10.65 -2.81 -32.86
N ARG A 121 -10.24 -3.75 -31.99
CA ARG A 121 -9.03 -3.68 -31.15
C ARG A 121 -9.01 -2.48 -30.18
N ASN A 122 -10.19 -1.99 -29.75
CA ASN A 122 -10.27 -1.02 -28.68
C ASN A 122 -10.34 -1.72 -27.33
N TYR A 123 -9.68 -1.16 -26.34
CA TYR A 123 -9.72 -1.66 -24.98
C TYR A 123 -11.10 -1.48 -24.34
N VAL A 124 -11.71 -2.58 -23.92
CA VAL A 124 -12.99 -2.61 -23.19
C VAL A 124 -12.72 -2.69 -21.70
N LYS A 125 -12.54 -1.52 -21.08
CA LYS A 125 -12.11 -1.34 -19.70
C LYS A 125 -12.92 -2.16 -18.69
N GLU A 126 -14.23 -2.24 -18.87
CA GLU A 126 -15.14 -2.94 -17.95
C GLU A 126 -14.84 -4.43 -17.83
N ARG A 127 -14.34 -5.06 -18.90
CA ARG A 127 -14.00 -6.50 -18.89
C ARG A 127 -12.84 -6.82 -17.97
N SER A 128 -11.90 -5.90 -17.80
CA SER A 128 -10.74 -6.09 -16.91
C SER A 128 -10.94 -5.58 -15.48
N LEU A 129 -12.10 -4.98 -15.18
CA LEU A 129 -12.37 -4.41 -13.86
C LEU A 129 -13.47 -5.12 -13.09
N TYR A 130 -14.45 -5.72 -13.79
CA TYR A 130 -15.65 -6.28 -13.16
C TYR A 130 -15.96 -7.67 -13.70
N GLY A 131 -16.49 -8.51 -12.80
CA GLY A 131 -16.92 -9.84 -13.16
C GLY A 131 -15.76 -10.86 -13.26
N HIS A 132 -16.09 -12.07 -13.66
CA HIS A 132 -15.20 -13.23 -13.60
C HIS A 132 -13.98 -13.15 -14.53
N LEU A 133 -14.05 -12.41 -15.64
CA LEU A 133 -12.90 -12.21 -16.55
C LEU A 133 -11.81 -11.32 -15.96
N ALA A 134 -12.13 -10.50 -14.95
CA ALA A 134 -11.17 -9.59 -14.32
C ALA A 134 -10.29 -10.30 -13.26
N VAL A 135 -10.59 -11.56 -12.91
CA VAL A 135 -9.99 -12.26 -11.78
C VAL A 135 -8.67 -12.92 -12.18
N GLY A 136 -7.59 -12.57 -11.47
CA GLY A 136 -6.34 -13.32 -11.46
C GLY A 136 -6.35 -14.45 -10.43
N VAL A 137 -5.52 -15.47 -10.63
CA VAL A 137 -5.38 -16.62 -9.70
C VAL A 137 -4.90 -16.09 -8.35
N PRO A 138 -5.67 -16.30 -7.26
CA PRO A 138 -5.34 -15.75 -5.95
C PRO A 138 -4.08 -16.33 -5.33
N GLY A 139 -3.33 -15.50 -4.58
CA GLY A 139 -2.07 -15.89 -3.96
C GLY A 139 -2.02 -15.80 -2.43
N THR A 140 -2.92 -15.05 -1.80
CA THR A 140 -2.84 -14.69 -0.36
C THR A 140 -2.68 -15.91 0.55
N VAL A 141 -3.51 -16.93 0.41
CA VAL A 141 -3.47 -18.13 1.29
C VAL A 141 -2.14 -18.87 1.16
N LYS A 142 -1.61 -18.99 -0.07
CA LYS A 142 -0.31 -19.62 -0.32
C LYS A 142 0.85 -18.82 0.26
N GLY A 143 0.78 -17.48 0.13
CA GLY A 143 1.79 -16.59 0.71
C GLY A 143 1.82 -16.65 2.23
N PHE A 144 0.67 -16.66 2.88
CA PHE A 144 0.57 -16.79 4.33
C PHE A 144 1.04 -18.17 4.82
N GLU A 145 0.71 -19.24 4.11
CA GLU A 145 1.23 -20.58 4.44
C GLU A 145 2.76 -20.63 4.29
N LEU A 146 3.33 -20.04 3.23
CA LEU A 146 4.78 -19.94 3.04
C LEU A 146 5.46 -19.17 4.18
N ALA A 147 4.87 -18.03 4.60
CA ALA A 147 5.37 -17.24 5.73
C ALA A 147 5.38 -18.04 7.02
N MET A 148 4.25 -18.68 7.35
CA MET A 148 4.10 -19.47 8.56
C MET A 148 5.03 -20.68 8.60
N LYS A 149 5.10 -21.46 7.52
CA LYS A 149 5.94 -22.66 7.44
C LYS A 149 7.43 -22.39 7.60
N LYS A 150 7.90 -21.22 7.12
CA LYS A 150 9.32 -20.87 7.15
C LYS A 150 9.73 -20.07 8.37
N TYR A 151 8.83 -19.23 8.88
CA TYR A 151 9.21 -18.15 9.79
C TYR A 151 8.24 -17.97 10.96
N GLY A 152 7.09 -18.64 11.00
CA GLY A 152 6.15 -18.63 12.11
C GLY A 152 6.54 -19.57 13.25
N ASN A 153 6.08 -19.27 14.45
CA ASN A 153 6.31 -20.07 15.66
C ASN A 153 5.06 -20.82 16.13
N LEU A 154 3.87 -20.27 15.80
CA LEU A 154 2.59 -20.84 16.23
C LEU A 154 2.06 -21.87 15.22
N LYS A 155 1.08 -22.64 15.65
CA LYS A 155 0.34 -23.52 14.73
C LYS A 155 -0.54 -22.69 13.81
N TRP A 156 -0.66 -23.15 12.58
CA TRP A 156 -1.48 -22.54 11.54
C TRP A 156 -2.93 -22.29 11.99
N GLU A 157 -3.54 -23.28 12.64
CA GLU A 157 -4.92 -23.22 13.12
C GLU A 157 -5.11 -22.11 14.19
N ASP A 158 -4.14 -21.95 15.09
CA ASP A 158 -4.19 -20.96 16.18
C ASP A 158 -4.15 -19.52 15.64
N VAL A 159 -3.44 -19.31 14.53
CA VAL A 159 -3.29 -18.01 13.88
C VAL A 159 -4.58 -17.59 13.14
N ILE A 160 -5.32 -18.55 12.57
CA ILE A 160 -6.56 -18.28 11.82
C ILE A 160 -7.79 -18.20 12.74
N LYS A 161 -7.74 -18.82 13.91
CA LYS A 161 -8.87 -19.01 14.81
C LYS A 161 -9.67 -17.75 15.10
N LEU A 162 -9.01 -16.63 15.40
CA LEU A 162 -9.70 -15.36 15.72
C LEU A 162 -10.44 -14.78 14.52
N ALA A 163 -9.90 -14.94 13.31
CA ALA A 163 -10.60 -14.55 12.08
C ALA A 163 -11.86 -15.41 11.85
N ILE A 164 -11.79 -16.72 12.11
CA ILE A 164 -12.95 -17.62 12.04
C ILE A 164 -14.04 -17.15 13.03
N GLU A 165 -13.67 -16.89 14.28
CA GLU A 165 -14.62 -16.44 15.31
C GLU A 165 -15.30 -15.13 14.93
N LEU A 166 -14.57 -14.14 14.38
CA LEU A 166 -15.11 -12.88 13.90
C LEU A 166 -16.06 -13.07 12.70
N ALA A 167 -15.73 -13.96 11.77
CA ALA A 167 -16.60 -14.26 10.62
C ALA A 167 -17.88 -14.97 11.04
N GLU A 168 -17.83 -15.89 12.00
CA GLU A 168 -18.94 -16.72 12.44
C GLU A 168 -19.89 -16.02 13.38
N ARG A 169 -19.36 -15.31 14.41
CA ARG A 169 -20.14 -14.59 15.41
C ARG A 169 -20.50 -13.18 14.97
N GLY A 170 -19.76 -12.66 13.98
CA GLY A 170 -19.88 -11.31 13.48
C GLY A 170 -19.13 -10.27 14.33
N PHE A 171 -19.00 -9.10 13.76
CA PHE A 171 -18.40 -7.92 14.39
C PHE A 171 -19.25 -6.69 14.16
N LYS A 172 -19.12 -5.68 15.02
CA LYS A 172 -19.88 -4.42 14.91
C LYS A 172 -19.36 -3.58 13.74
N LEU A 173 -20.28 -3.12 12.90
CA LEU A 173 -19.96 -2.15 11.85
C LEU A 173 -19.78 -0.75 12.47
N ASN A 174 -18.70 -0.06 12.11
CA ASN A 174 -18.65 1.38 12.29
C ASN A 174 -19.40 2.09 11.14
N LYS A 175 -19.65 3.39 11.31
CA LYS A 175 -20.38 4.20 10.32
C LYS A 175 -19.80 4.05 8.91
N ARG A 176 -18.46 4.10 8.78
CA ARG A 176 -17.77 4.03 7.48
C ARG A 176 -17.99 2.70 6.76
N ARG A 177 -17.96 1.56 7.48
CA ARG A 177 -18.25 0.24 6.88
C ARG A 177 -19.71 0.14 6.47
N ALA A 178 -20.64 0.59 7.30
CA ALA A 178 -22.05 0.62 6.97
C ALA A 178 -22.32 1.46 5.70
N ASP A 179 -21.80 2.67 5.64
CA ASP A 179 -21.91 3.55 4.46
C ASP A 179 -21.26 2.92 3.21
N SER A 180 -20.11 2.22 3.38
CA SER A 180 -19.44 1.52 2.29
C SER A 180 -20.31 0.40 1.70
N PHE A 181 -20.92 -0.43 2.56
CA PHE A 181 -21.81 -1.52 2.12
C PHE A 181 -23.07 -0.98 1.43
N ASN A 182 -23.69 0.03 1.98
CA ASN A 182 -24.88 0.66 1.41
C ASN A 182 -24.60 1.30 0.03
N GLY A 183 -23.38 1.73 -0.21
CA GLY A 183 -22.95 2.27 -1.50
C GLY A 183 -22.71 1.24 -2.61
N LEU A 184 -22.65 -0.07 -2.28
CA LEU A 184 -22.20 -1.09 -3.24
C LEU A 184 -23.15 -1.28 -4.43
N HIS A 185 -24.46 -1.23 -4.24
CA HIS A 185 -25.43 -1.34 -5.33
C HIS A 185 -25.30 -0.24 -6.39
N LYS A 186 -24.89 0.97 -5.98
CA LYS A 186 -24.62 2.09 -6.91
C LYS A 186 -23.28 1.90 -7.64
N ARG A 187 -22.28 1.34 -6.95
CA ARG A 187 -20.91 1.18 -7.47
C ARG A 187 -20.76 -0.05 -8.37
N PHE A 188 -21.34 -1.19 -7.97
CA PHE A 188 -21.20 -2.47 -8.65
C PHE A 188 -22.49 -2.86 -9.39
N LYS A 189 -22.76 -2.22 -10.54
CA LYS A 189 -23.87 -2.63 -11.41
C LYS A 189 -23.73 -4.06 -11.96
N ARG A 190 -22.55 -4.67 -11.85
CA ARG A 190 -22.18 -6.00 -12.36
C ARG A 190 -21.65 -6.94 -11.28
N GLY A 191 -21.88 -6.65 -10.01
CA GLY A 191 -21.64 -7.62 -8.93
C GLY A 191 -22.46 -8.88 -9.14
N ASN A 192 -21.92 -10.07 -8.80
CA ASN A 192 -22.70 -11.29 -8.92
C ASN A 192 -23.76 -11.38 -7.80
N LYS A 193 -24.70 -12.33 -7.93
CA LYS A 193 -25.79 -12.53 -6.98
C LYS A 193 -25.28 -12.77 -5.56
N GLU A 194 -24.20 -13.55 -5.41
CA GLU A 194 -23.58 -13.86 -4.12
C GLU A 194 -22.98 -12.63 -3.45
N PHE A 195 -22.33 -11.76 -4.22
CA PHE A 195 -21.80 -10.49 -3.72
C PHE A 195 -22.89 -9.65 -3.04
N PHE A 196 -24.03 -9.48 -3.72
CA PHE A 196 -25.13 -8.70 -3.15
C PHE A 196 -25.85 -9.43 -2.00
N ARG A 197 -25.92 -10.77 -2.02
CA ARG A 197 -26.46 -11.56 -0.92
C ARG A 197 -25.67 -11.36 0.37
N ILE A 198 -24.35 -11.29 0.29
CA ILE A 198 -23.49 -11.13 1.47
C ILE A 198 -23.48 -9.68 1.95
N PHE A 199 -23.35 -8.72 1.05
CA PHE A 199 -23.19 -7.31 1.39
C PHE A 199 -24.50 -6.51 1.41
N SER A 200 -25.66 -7.17 1.55
CA SER A 200 -26.96 -6.54 1.75
C SER A 200 -27.71 -7.24 2.87
N LYS A 201 -28.57 -6.51 3.57
CA LYS A 201 -29.51 -7.13 4.53
C LYS A 201 -30.61 -7.86 3.80
N SER A 202 -31.05 -9.01 4.35
CA SER A 202 -32.09 -9.85 3.75
C SER A 202 -33.47 -9.17 3.67
N ASP A 203 -33.72 -8.20 4.54
CA ASP A 203 -34.95 -7.39 4.56
C ASP A 203 -34.88 -6.15 3.64
N GLY A 204 -33.76 -5.95 2.93
CA GLY A 204 -33.56 -4.82 2.04
C GLY A 204 -33.25 -3.48 2.73
N SER A 205 -33.19 -3.45 4.06
CA SER A 205 -32.81 -2.25 4.81
C SER A 205 -31.32 -1.93 4.71
N GLU A 206 -30.97 -0.67 4.93
CA GLU A 206 -29.56 -0.25 4.97
C GLU A 206 -28.86 -0.70 6.26
N PHE A 207 -27.56 -0.97 6.15
CA PHE A 207 -26.70 -1.17 7.32
C PHE A 207 -26.54 0.13 8.10
N LYS A 208 -26.44 0.00 9.43
CA LYS A 208 -26.22 1.11 10.37
C LYS A 208 -24.99 0.85 11.22
N GLU A 209 -24.42 1.91 11.77
CA GLU A 209 -23.41 1.80 12.81
C GLU A 209 -23.93 0.97 13.97
N GLY A 210 -23.12 0.02 14.45
CA GLY A 210 -23.45 -0.93 15.51
C GLY A 210 -24.12 -2.23 15.04
N ASP A 211 -24.56 -2.33 13.79
CA ASP A 211 -25.08 -3.59 13.23
C ASP A 211 -24.00 -4.67 13.26
N ILE A 212 -24.40 -5.90 13.53
CA ILE A 212 -23.50 -7.07 13.51
C ILE A 212 -23.44 -7.64 12.09
N PHE A 213 -22.23 -7.69 11.52
CA PHE A 213 -21.99 -8.28 10.21
C PHE A 213 -21.42 -9.69 10.34
N ILE A 214 -22.14 -10.68 9.83
CA ILE A 214 -21.82 -12.12 9.92
C ILE A 214 -21.54 -12.68 8.53
N GLN A 215 -20.49 -13.51 8.40
CA GLN A 215 -20.02 -14.08 7.13
C GLN A 215 -19.86 -15.60 7.25
N LYS A 216 -20.97 -16.35 7.34
CA LYS A 216 -20.97 -17.81 7.61
C LYS A 216 -20.21 -18.62 6.57
N ASP A 217 -20.35 -18.28 5.27
CA ASP A 217 -19.68 -19.01 4.19
C ASP A 217 -18.17 -18.75 4.23
N LEU A 218 -17.76 -17.50 4.52
CA LEU A 218 -16.34 -17.19 4.73
C LEU A 218 -15.77 -17.90 5.97
N ALA A 219 -16.55 -17.99 7.06
CA ALA A 219 -16.13 -18.74 8.24
C ALA A 219 -15.90 -20.22 7.93
N MET A 220 -16.78 -20.83 7.11
CA MET A 220 -16.61 -22.21 6.67
C MET A 220 -15.33 -22.38 5.81
N SER A 221 -15.09 -21.48 4.86
CA SER A 221 -13.85 -21.49 4.06
C SER A 221 -12.60 -21.33 4.91
N LEU A 222 -12.62 -20.43 5.90
CA LEU A 222 -11.50 -20.24 6.83
C LEU A 222 -11.27 -21.48 7.72
N ARG A 223 -12.33 -22.21 8.13
CA ARG A 223 -12.20 -23.49 8.86
C ARG A 223 -11.53 -24.54 8.00
N LEU A 224 -11.95 -24.71 6.75
CA LEU A 224 -11.32 -25.64 5.82
C LEU A 224 -9.83 -25.33 5.61
N ILE A 225 -9.50 -24.04 5.51
CA ILE A 225 -8.10 -23.58 5.40
C ILE A 225 -7.33 -23.84 6.70
N ALA A 226 -7.94 -23.64 7.87
CA ALA A 226 -7.31 -23.95 9.15
C ALA A 226 -7.01 -25.45 9.30
N GLU A 227 -7.96 -26.32 8.96
CA GLU A 227 -7.87 -27.76 9.12
C GLU A 227 -6.95 -28.43 8.09
N HIS A 228 -6.95 -27.97 6.84
CA HIS A 228 -6.27 -28.62 5.71
C HIS A 228 -5.16 -27.79 5.07
N GLY A 229 -4.80 -26.65 5.66
CA GLY A 229 -3.80 -25.75 5.10
C GLY A 229 -4.25 -25.11 3.77
N SER A 230 -3.29 -24.63 3.00
CA SER A 230 -3.56 -24.07 1.67
C SER A 230 -4.13 -25.09 0.68
N GLN A 231 -3.99 -26.39 0.95
CA GLN A 231 -4.55 -27.44 0.10
C GLN A 231 -6.07 -27.31 -0.05
N ALA A 232 -6.79 -26.89 1.01
CA ALA A 232 -8.24 -26.63 0.95
C ALA A 232 -8.59 -25.61 -0.14
N PHE A 233 -7.76 -24.56 -0.28
CA PHE A 233 -7.97 -23.46 -1.22
C PHE A 233 -7.55 -23.81 -2.65
N TYR A 234 -6.41 -24.49 -2.84
CA TYR A 234 -5.80 -24.68 -4.16
C TYR A 234 -6.09 -26.03 -4.82
N LYS A 235 -6.48 -27.06 -4.04
CA LYS A 235 -6.74 -28.43 -4.55
C LYS A 235 -8.05 -29.02 -4.04
N GLY A 236 -8.52 -28.55 -2.87
CA GLY A 236 -9.70 -29.09 -2.19
C GLY A 236 -11.02 -28.47 -2.63
N GLN A 237 -11.98 -28.49 -1.70
CA GLN A 237 -13.36 -28.05 -1.93
C GLN A 237 -13.47 -26.60 -2.40
N ILE A 238 -12.64 -25.69 -1.86
CA ILE A 238 -12.67 -24.26 -2.26
C ILE A 238 -12.24 -24.12 -3.71
N ALA A 239 -11.18 -24.84 -4.15
CA ALA A 239 -10.75 -24.84 -5.55
C ALA A 239 -11.86 -25.32 -6.50
N GLU A 240 -12.59 -26.37 -6.10
CA GLU A 240 -13.70 -26.89 -6.87
C GLU A 240 -14.82 -25.87 -7.05
N LEU A 241 -15.24 -25.22 -5.96
CA LEU A 241 -16.28 -24.19 -5.98
C LEU A 241 -15.88 -22.98 -6.83
N ILE A 242 -14.65 -22.47 -6.69
CA ILE A 242 -14.14 -21.38 -7.51
C ILE A 242 -14.13 -21.74 -8.99
N ALA A 243 -13.61 -22.93 -9.35
CA ALA A 243 -13.53 -23.35 -10.74
C ALA A 243 -14.92 -23.58 -11.36
N GLN A 244 -15.89 -24.09 -10.60
CA GLN A 244 -17.28 -24.25 -11.04
C GLN A 244 -17.95 -22.89 -11.29
N ASP A 245 -17.79 -21.94 -10.37
CA ASP A 245 -18.33 -20.58 -10.50
C ASP A 245 -17.73 -19.85 -11.71
N MET A 246 -16.40 -19.94 -11.89
CA MET A 246 -15.71 -19.41 -13.06
C MET A 246 -16.25 -20.01 -14.38
N LYS A 247 -16.39 -21.33 -14.46
CA LYS A 247 -16.92 -22.02 -15.63
C LYS A 247 -18.37 -21.59 -15.94
N LYS A 248 -19.20 -21.47 -14.91
CA LYS A 248 -20.62 -21.08 -15.01
C LYS A 248 -20.81 -19.67 -15.56
N HIS A 249 -19.90 -18.75 -15.24
CA HIS A 249 -20.02 -17.34 -15.55
C HIS A 249 -18.98 -16.80 -16.56
N GLY A 250 -18.27 -17.69 -17.26
CA GLY A 250 -17.34 -17.31 -18.32
C GLY A 250 -16.00 -16.72 -17.82
N GLY A 251 -15.61 -17.01 -16.58
CA GLY A 251 -14.27 -16.71 -16.07
C GLY A 251 -13.22 -17.70 -16.60
N LEU A 252 -11.95 -17.43 -16.37
CA LEU A 252 -10.86 -18.21 -16.95
C LEU A 252 -10.19 -19.17 -15.97
N ILE A 253 -10.27 -18.91 -14.66
CA ILE A 253 -9.58 -19.73 -13.66
C ILE A 253 -10.15 -21.15 -13.65
N THR A 254 -9.26 -22.11 -13.80
CA THR A 254 -9.55 -23.55 -13.70
C THR A 254 -8.96 -24.11 -12.40
N LYS A 255 -9.35 -25.33 -12.06
CA LYS A 255 -8.73 -26.07 -10.94
C LYS A 255 -7.23 -26.27 -11.15
N GLU A 256 -6.81 -26.49 -12.39
CA GLU A 256 -5.40 -26.61 -12.76
C GLU A 256 -4.62 -25.31 -12.52
N ASP A 257 -5.20 -24.14 -12.81
CA ASP A 257 -4.57 -22.84 -12.53
C ASP A 257 -4.35 -22.63 -11.04
N LEU A 258 -5.34 -23.00 -10.21
CA LEU A 258 -5.22 -22.95 -8.76
C LEU A 258 -4.14 -23.91 -8.26
N GLU A 259 -4.13 -25.16 -8.74
CA GLU A 259 -3.17 -26.18 -8.34
C GLU A 259 -1.71 -25.81 -8.68
N LYS A 260 -1.49 -25.14 -9.80
CA LYS A 260 -0.18 -24.66 -10.25
C LYS A 260 0.33 -23.41 -9.54
N TYR A 261 -0.54 -22.73 -8.79
CA TYR A 261 -0.14 -21.51 -8.14
C TYR A 261 0.88 -21.75 -7.01
N GLU A 262 2.00 -21.02 -7.03
CA GLU A 262 3.03 -21.03 -5.99
C GLU A 262 3.36 -19.60 -5.53
N ALA A 263 3.66 -19.44 -4.23
CA ALA A 263 4.24 -18.25 -3.66
C ALA A 263 5.77 -18.37 -3.58
N PHE A 264 6.51 -17.28 -3.73
CA PHE A 264 7.96 -17.30 -3.78
C PHE A 264 8.61 -16.48 -2.67
N ALA A 265 9.75 -16.96 -2.17
CA ALA A 265 10.68 -16.17 -1.39
C ALA A 265 11.74 -15.58 -2.33
N ARG A 266 11.79 -14.25 -2.43
CA ARG A 266 12.71 -13.48 -3.29
C ARG A 266 13.71 -12.73 -2.44
N LYS A 267 14.87 -12.39 -3.03
CA LYS A 267 15.79 -11.43 -2.43
C LYS A 267 15.21 -10.03 -2.56
N PRO A 268 15.06 -9.25 -1.48
CA PRO A 268 14.59 -7.88 -1.56
C PRO A 268 15.48 -7.01 -2.46
N VAL A 269 14.90 -5.96 -3.04
CA VAL A 269 15.70 -4.87 -3.60
C VAL A 269 16.16 -3.98 -2.45
N THR A 270 17.43 -3.60 -2.46
CA THR A 270 18.04 -2.80 -1.40
C THR A 270 18.78 -1.59 -1.97
N GLY A 271 18.78 -0.50 -1.23
CA GLY A 271 19.54 0.72 -1.52
C GLY A 271 19.97 1.42 -0.24
N THR A 272 20.63 2.56 -0.38
CA THR A 272 21.00 3.42 0.77
C THR A 272 20.47 4.83 0.56
N TYR A 273 20.11 5.50 1.64
CA TYR A 273 19.66 6.89 1.65
C TYR A 273 20.06 7.59 2.94
N ARG A 274 20.87 8.66 2.88
CA ARG A 274 21.33 9.42 4.06
C ARG A 274 21.97 8.53 5.15
N GLY A 275 22.62 7.44 4.76
CA GLY A 275 23.20 6.48 5.71
C GLY A 275 22.21 5.49 6.31
N TYR A 276 20.96 5.45 5.85
CA TYR A 276 20.00 4.40 6.12
C TYR A 276 20.00 3.36 5.00
N GLN A 277 19.78 2.09 5.33
CA GLN A 277 19.50 1.04 4.35
C GLN A 277 18.01 0.99 4.08
N ILE A 278 17.62 0.96 2.83
CA ILE A 278 16.24 0.79 2.37
C ILE A 278 16.08 -0.63 1.85
N ILE A 279 15.10 -1.37 2.38
CA ILE A 279 14.79 -2.75 2.00
C ILE A 279 13.35 -2.77 1.53
N SER A 280 13.10 -3.14 0.28
CA SER A 280 11.74 -3.12 -0.28
C SER A 280 11.50 -4.22 -1.31
N MET A 281 10.29 -4.26 -1.87
CA MET A 281 9.84 -5.35 -2.74
C MET A 281 10.48 -5.28 -4.13
N PRO A 282 11.08 -6.38 -4.61
CA PRO A 282 11.59 -6.50 -5.97
C PRO A 282 10.46 -6.77 -6.98
N PRO A 283 10.73 -6.81 -8.32
CA PRO A 283 9.76 -7.30 -9.29
C PRO A 283 9.16 -8.66 -8.90
N PRO A 284 7.84 -8.88 -9.18
CA PRO A 284 6.95 -8.13 -10.05
C PRO A 284 6.37 -6.84 -9.46
N SER A 285 6.83 -6.36 -8.31
CA SER A 285 6.53 -5.00 -7.90
C SER A 285 7.57 -4.01 -8.45
N SER A 286 7.10 -2.88 -8.97
CA SER A 286 7.94 -1.73 -9.29
C SER A 286 8.27 -0.88 -8.06
N GLY A 287 7.56 -1.13 -6.95
CA GLY A 287 7.53 -0.23 -5.81
C GLY A 287 8.90 0.02 -5.19
N GLY A 288 9.61 -1.05 -4.84
CA GLY A 288 10.92 -0.92 -4.21
C GLY A 288 11.98 -0.32 -5.14
N THR A 289 11.99 -0.71 -6.41
CA THR A 289 12.93 -0.16 -7.41
C THR A 289 12.72 1.34 -7.60
N ALA A 290 11.49 1.77 -7.88
CA ALA A 290 11.17 3.19 -8.10
C ALA A 290 11.37 4.03 -6.82
N LEU A 291 11.08 3.48 -5.65
CA LEU A 291 11.36 4.15 -4.37
C LEU A 291 12.86 4.41 -4.20
N ILE A 292 13.70 3.39 -4.39
CA ILE A 292 15.16 3.51 -4.25
C ILE A 292 15.74 4.45 -5.31
N GLU A 293 15.24 4.40 -6.54
CA GLU A 293 15.60 5.33 -7.61
C GLU A 293 15.32 6.78 -7.19
N MET A 294 14.11 7.07 -6.70
CA MET A 294 13.75 8.41 -6.24
C MET A 294 14.61 8.88 -5.05
N LEU A 295 14.82 8.02 -4.07
CA LEU A 295 15.68 8.33 -2.92
C LEU A 295 17.13 8.61 -3.37
N ASN A 296 17.67 7.81 -4.30
CA ASN A 296 18.99 8.03 -4.85
C ASN A 296 19.10 9.38 -5.61
N ILE A 297 18.05 9.78 -6.34
CA ILE A 297 18.01 11.09 -7.00
C ILE A 297 18.02 12.21 -5.96
N LEU A 298 17.14 12.13 -4.96
CA LEU A 298 16.99 13.14 -3.91
C LEU A 298 18.22 13.25 -3.00
N GLU A 299 18.99 12.19 -2.84
CA GLU A 299 20.20 12.20 -2.01
C GLU A 299 21.27 13.19 -2.51
N GLY A 300 21.25 13.56 -3.79
CA GLY A 300 22.13 14.57 -4.36
C GLY A 300 21.77 16.02 -4.02
N PHE A 301 20.68 16.25 -3.29
CA PHE A 301 20.21 17.58 -2.89
C PHE A 301 20.07 17.64 -1.36
N ASP A 302 20.32 18.78 -0.77
CA ASP A 302 20.23 18.97 0.68
C ASP A 302 18.80 19.38 1.11
N LEU A 303 17.87 18.39 1.06
CA LEU A 303 16.47 18.60 1.41
C LEU A 303 16.28 19.08 2.86
N GLY A 304 17.15 18.64 3.78
CA GLY A 304 17.08 19.04 5.19
C GLY A 304 17.33 20.54 5.43
N GLN A 305 17.90 21.25 4.47
CA GLN A 305 18.06 22.70 4.51
C GLN A 305 16.95 23.44 3.76
N MET A 306 16.03 22.74 3.12
CA MET A 306 14.90 23.31 2.39
C MET A 306 13.65 23.30 3.28
N GLU A 307 12.73 24.23 3.04
CA GLU A 307 11.41 24.15 3.67
C GLU A 307 10.57 23.05 2.99
N ARG A 308 9.93 22.17 3.80
CA ARG A 308 9.25 20.95 3.31
C ARG A 308 8.21 21.22 2.21
N TYR A 309 7.46 22.30 2.35
CA TYR A 309 6.37 22.65 1.43
C TYR A 309 6.67 23.88 0.57
N ALA A 310 7.95 24.29 0.48
CA ALA A 310 8.36 25.35 -0.45
C ALA A 310 8.19 24.90 -1.91
N PRO A 311 7.91 25.83 -2.84
CA PRO A 311 7.75 25.52 -4.27
C PRO A 311 8.93 24.72 -4.85
N GLU A 312 10.17 25.09 -4.47
CA GLU A 312 11.41 24.45 -4.95
C GLU A 312 11.52 23.00 -4.48
N THR A 313 11.15 22.72 -3.23
CA THR A 313 11.15 21.37 -2.66
C THR A 313 10.11 20.50 -3.36
N LEU A 314 8.89 21.00 -3.52
CA LEU A 314 7.82 20.28 -4.19
C LEU A 314 8.12 20.05 -5.68
N HIS A 315 8.73 21.04 -6.34
CA HIS A 315 9.19 20.90 -7.72
C HIS A 315 10.23 19.78 -7.87
N LEU A 316 11.27 19.79 -7.04
CA LEU A 316 12.33 18.78 -7.07
C LEU A 316 11.77 17.35 -6.84
N ILE A 317 10.89 17.18 -5.85
CA ILE A 317 10.26 15.90 -5.58
C ILE A 317 9.36 15.49 -6.76
N ALA A 318 8.62 16.43 -7.37
CA ALA A 318 7.77 16.14 -8.53
C ALA A 318 8.57 15.70 -9.75
N GLU A 319 9.70 16.39 -10.06
CA GLU A 319 10.59 15.98 -11.14
C GLU A 319 11.16 14.58 -10.90
N THR A 320 11.61 14.31 -9.68
CA THR A 320 12.11 13.00 -9.27
C THR A 320 11.05 11.90 -9.47
N MET A 321 9.80 12.14 -9.05
CA MET A 321 8.69 11.22 -9.28
C MET A 321 8.46 10.95 -10.78
N LYS A 322 8.53 11.99 -11.63
CA LYS A 322 8.32 11.84 -13.08
C LYS A 322 9.32 10.87 -13.70
N PHE A 323 10.61 11.00 -13.38
CA PHE A 323 11.63 10.10 -13.91
C PHE A 323 11.41 8.66 -13.49
N ALA A 324 11.20 8.39 -12.22
CA ALA A 324 10.98 7.04 -11.72
C ALA A 324 9.71 6.39 -12.31
N PHE A 325 8.64 7.15 -12.51
CA PHE A 325 7.42 6.64 -13.14
C PHE A 325 7.55 6.48 -14.66
N PHE A 326 8.39 7.25 -15.32
CA PHE A 326 8.76 7.02 -16.71
C PHE A 326 9.51 5.70 -16.86
N ASP A 327 10.54 5.47 -16.06
CA ASP A 327 11.33 4.25 -16.07
C ASP A 327 10.47 3.03 -15.68
N ARG A 328 9.58 3.19 -14.70
CA ARG A 328 8.56 2.19 -14.38
C ARG A 328 7.73 1.80 -15.60
N ALA A 329 7.21 2.77 -16.34
CA ALA A 329 6.37 2.51 -17.52
C ALA A 329 7.14 1.80 -18.62
N LYS A 330 8.42 2.12 -18.79
CA LYS A 330 9.27 1.63 -19.86
C LYS A 330 9.81 0.22 -19.62
N TYR A 331 10.23 -0.07 -18.39
CA TYR A 331 11.09 -1.21 -18.10
C TYR A 331 10.50 -2.24 -17.13
N MET A 332 9.47 -1.88 -16.32
CA MET A 332 9.06 -2.73 -15.23
C MET A 332 7.96 -3.73 -15.64
N GLY A 333 8.06 -4.93 -15.10
CA GLY A 333 7.16 -6.05 -15.31
C GLY A 333 7.54 -7.22 -14.42
N ASP A 334 7.03 -8.41 -14.75
CA ASP A 334 7.41 -9.66 -14.10
C ASP A 334 8.80 -10.10 -14.55
N SER A 335 9.77 -10.14 -13.61
CA SER A 335 11.16 -10.51 -13.90
C SER A 335 11.35 -11.99 -14.23
N ASP A 336 10.35 -12.84 -13.98
CA ASP A 336 10.37 -14.25 -14.35
C ASP A 336 9.99 -14.43 -15.83
N PHE A 337 9.40 -13.39 -16.48
CA PHE A 337 8.95 -13.39 -17.86
C PHE A 337 9.66 -12.39 -18.76
N SER A 338 10.28 -11.37 -18.20
CA SER A 338 10.93 -10.29 -18.94
C SER A 338 12.22 -9.86 -18.26
N GLU A 339 13.21 -9.47 -19.05
CA GLU A 339 14.39 -8.83 -18.50
C GLU A 339 14.02 -7.44 -17.96
N VAL A 340 14.12 -7.29 -16.64
CA VAL A 340 13.84 -6.05 -15.92
C VAL A 340 15.12 -5.51 -15.33
N PRO A 341 15.63 -4.33 -15.75
CA PRO A 341 16.92 -3.79 -15.32
C PRO A 341 16.85 -3.12 -13.93
N PHE A 342 16.15 -3.73 -12.96
CA PHE A 342 15.86 -3.12 -11.66
C PHE A 342 17.11 -2.76 -10.86
N LYS A 343 18.22 -3.52 -11.01
CA LYS A 343 19.51 -3.19 -10.37
C LYS A 343 20.12 -1.91 -10.92
N HIS A 344 20.00 -1.69 -12.23
CA HIS A 344 20.47 -0.46 -12.87
C HIS A 344 19.61 0.73 -12.45
N LEU A 345 18.28 0.61 -12.51
CA LEU A 345 17.35 1.67 -12.10
C LEU A 345 17.55 2.08 -10.63
N ALA A 346 17.81 1.13 -9.74
CA ALA A 346 18.11 1.38 -8.32
C ALA A 346 19.57 1.82 -8.05
N SER A 347 20.40 2.07 -9.08
CA SER A 347 21.81 2.43 -8.88
C SER A 347 22.03 3.93 -8.68
N LYS A 348 23.11 4.27 -7.95
CA LYS A 348 23.54 5.67 -7.76
C LYS A 348 23.95 6.33 -9.08
N SER A 349 24.56 5.58 -10.01
CA SER A 349 24.99 6.10 -11.32
C SER A 349 23.80 6.51 -12.19
N HIS A 350 22.72 5.69 -12.21
CA HIS A 350 21.49 6.05 -12.92
C HIS A 350 20.84 7.32 -12.35
N ALA A 351 20.78 7.41 -11.03
CA ALA A 351 20.28 8.60 -10.34
C ALA A 351 21.11 9.85 -10.64
N GLU A 352 22.43 9.73 -10.77
CA GLU A 352 23.31 10.83 -11.15
C GLU A 352 23.02 11.32 -12.57
N ASP A 353 22.80 10.40 -13.52
CA ASP A 353 22.42 10.75 -14.90
C ASP A 353 21.06 11.47 -14.96
N ILE A 354 20.11 11.10 -14.08
CA ILE A 354 18.83 11.79 -13.96
C ILE A 354 19.00 13.17 -13.35
N ARG A 355 19.78 13.31 -12.26
CA ARG A 355 20.04 14.62 -11.63
C ARG A 355 20.55 15.67 -12.61
N ARG A 356 21.43 15.28 -13.55
CA ARG A 356 21.94 16.21 -14.60
C ARG A 356 20.84 16.70 -15.55
N LYS A 357 19.71 16.03 -15.62
CA LYS A 357 18.57 16.40 -16.50
C LYS A 357 17.55 17.26 -15.79
N ILE A 358 17.49 17.25 -14.46
CA ILE A 358 16.54 18.04 -13.67
C ILE A 358 16.94 19.51 -13.72
N ASP A 359 16.06 20.35 -14.22
CA ASP A 359 16.17 21.81 -14.14
C ASP A 359 15.48 22.27 -12.85
N LEU A 360 16.23 22.88 -11.92
CA LEU A 360 15.72 23.29 -10.61
C LEU A 360 14.70 24.45 -10.65
N LYS A 361 14.51 25.07 -11.81
CA LYS A 361 13.62 26.23 -11.99
C LYS A 361 12.45 25.96 -12.92
N LYS A 362 12.51 24.87 -13.70
CA LYS A 362 11.52 24.62 -14.74
C LYS A 362 11.17 23.15 -14.87
N ALA A 363 9.89 22.83 -14.79
CA ALA A 363 9.38 21.49 -14.95
C ALA A 363 9.59 20.98 -16.39
N ILE A 364 10.09 19.76 -16.50
CA ILE A 364 10.24 19.07 -17.77
C ILE A 364 8.87 18.53 -18.20
N PRO A 365 8.32 18.92 -19.37
CA PRO A 365 7.08 18.33 -19.85
C PRO A 365 7.23 16.80 -20.01
N SER A 366 6.31 16.05 -19.43
CA SER A 366 6.36 14.57 -19.44
C SER A 366 6.43 13.99 -20.85
N THR A 367 5.83 14.66 -21.84
CA THR A 367 5.89 14.30 -23.27
C THR A 367 7.28 14.42 -23.90
N LYS A 368 8.20 15.16 -23.28
CA LYS A 368 9.60 15.28 -23.75
C LYS A 368 10.51 14.17 -23.21
N MET A 369 10.07 13.42 -22.20
CA MET A 369 10.88 12.37 -21.58
C MET A 369 10.92 11.09 -22.42
N GLY A 370 9.90 10.81 -23.22
CA GLY A 370 9.84 9.67 -24.13
C GLY A 370 8.61 9.77 -25.01
N LYS A 371 8.82 10.16 -26.26
CA LYS A 371 7.73 10.33 -27.23
C LYS A 371 7.06 8.99 -27.60
N GLU A 372 7.78 7.90 -27.42
CA GLU A 372 7.35 6.53 -27.75
C GLU A 372 6.46 5.90 -26.68
N ILE A 373 6.30 6.54 -25.51
CA ILE A 373 5.57 5.97 -24.38
C ILE A 373 4.64 7.01 -23.76
N LEU A 374 3.32 6.81 -23.86
CA LEU A 374 2.29 7.67 -23.29
C LEU A 374 1.34 6.86 -22.39
N THR A 375 0.71 7.40 -21.32
CA THR A 375 0.04 6.60 -20.29
C THR A 375 -1.28 7.14 -19.64
N LEU A 376 -2.22 6.26 -19.17
CA LEU A 376 -3.47 6.56 -18.41
C LEU A 376 -3.48 6.07 -16.95
N GLU A 377 -4.16 6.81 -16.07
CA GLU A 377 -4.37 6.46 -14.66
C GLU A 377 -5.72 5.79 -14.38
N LYS A 378 -5.71 4.85 -13.40
CA LYS A 378 -6.91 4.30 -12.74
C LYS A 378 -6.75 4.47 -11.22
N ALA A 379 -7.86 4.75 -10.51
CA ALA A 379 -7.88 4.67 -9.05
C ALA A 379 -7.90 3.21 -8.62
N LYS A 380 -7.03 2.82 -7.68
CA LYS A 380 -6.85 1.46 -7.16
C LYS A 380 -6.90 1.45 -5.65
N GLU A 381 -7.37 0.33 -5.09
CA GLU A 381 -7.49 0.13 -3.66
C GLU A 381 -6.64 -1.05 -3.19
N THR A 382 -6.01 -0.89 -2.06
CA THR A 382 -5.07 -1.84 -1.45
C THR A 382 -5.16 -1.67 0.06
N THR A 383 -4.54 -2.51 0.86
CA THR A 383 -4.28 -2.25 2.27
C THR A 383 -2.85 -2.58 2.64
N HIS A 384 -2.36 -1.93 3.69
CA HIS A 384 -1.03 -2.17 4.26
C HIS A 384 -1.13 -2.35 5.76
N TYR A 385 -0.24 -3.16 6.34
CA TYR A 385 -0.03 -3.25 7.78
C TYR A 385 1.42 -3.54 8.13
N SER A 386 1.83 -3.03 9.29
CA SER A 386 3.18 -3.13 9.85
C SER A 386 3.13 -3.83 11.20
N VAL A 387 4.06 -4.73 11.47
CA VAL A 387 4.18 -5.50 12.72
C VAL A 387 5.64 -5.56 13.16
N ILE A 388 5.88 -5.41 14.46
CA ILE A 388 7.16 -5.71 15.10
C ILE A 388 6.92 -6.38 16.43
N ASP A 389 7.72 -7.40 16.76
CA ASP A 389 7.68 -8.07 18.05
C ASP A 389 8.79 -7.56 19.01
N LYS A 390 8.83 -8.12 20.20
CA LYS A 390 9.78 -7.71 21.26
C LYS A 390 11.23 -8.06 20.95
N GLU A 391 11.48 -9.04 20.11
CA GLU A 391 12.81 -9.43 19.64
C GLU A 391 13.30 -8.53 18.49
N GLY A 392 12.42 -7.71 17.90
CA GLY A 392 12.73 -6.82 16.78
C GLY A 392 12.56 -7.48 15.39
N LEU A 393 11.94 -8.66 15.31
CA LEU A 393 11.50 -9.22 14.04
C LEU A 393 10.43 -8.31 13.45
N ALA A 394 10.67 -7.80 12.26
CA ALA A 394 9.84 -6.77 11.63
C ALA A 394 9.20 -7.28 10.34
N VAL A 395 7.91 -6.99 10.17
CA VAL A 395 7.12 -7.39 9.00
C VAL A 395 6.38 -6.19 8.43
N ALA A 396 6.54 -5.95 7.13
CA ALA A 396 5.75 -5.01 6.34
C ALA A 396 4.97 -5.77 5.28
N THR A 397 3.64 -5.67 5.28
CA THR A 397 2.78 -6.39 4.33
C THR A 397 1.85 -5.45 3.60
N THR A 398 1.84 -5.56 2.27
CA THR A 398 0.88 -4.87 1.41
C THR A 398 0.19 -5.91 0.53
N TYR A 399 -1.14 -6.00 0.59
CA TYR A 399 -1.90 -6.96 -0.19
C TYR A 399 -3.25 -6.36 -0.65
N THR A 400 -3.92 -6.98 -1.63
CA THR A 400 -4.92 -6.28 -2.42
C THR A 400 -5.93 -7.22 -3.06
N LEU A 401 -7.05 -6.63 -3.49
CA LEU A 401 -7.98 -7.15 -4.49
C LEU A 401 -7.90 -6.33 -5.80
N GLU A 402 -7.01 -5.37 -5.91
CA GLU A 402 -6.85 -4.24 -6.86
C GLU A 402 -7.89 -3.14 -6.62
N GLY A 403 -9.12 -3.32 -7.00
CA GLY A 403 -10.21 -2.38 -6.71
C GLY A 403 -10.86 -2.64 -5.36
N GLY A 404 -11.45 -1.61 -4.73
CA GLY A 404 -12.24 -1.85 -3.51
C GLY A 404 -13.36 -2.85 -3.77
N TYR A 405 -13.39 -3.95 -3.01
CA TYR A 405 -14.21 -5.15 -3.22
C TYR A 405 -13.90 -5.93 -4.51
N GLY A 406 -12.70 -5.77 -5.07
CA GLY A 406 -12.20 -6.52 -6.21
C GLY A 406 -13.09 -6.43 -7.45
N SER A 407 -13.34 -7.57 -8.07
CA SER A 407 -14.17 -7.72 -9.27
C SER A 407 -15.69 -7.58 -9.02
N GLY A 408 -16.13 -7.47 -7.75
CA GLY A 408 -17.54 -7.58 -7.38
C GLY A 408 -18.09 -9.00 -7.48
N VAL A 409 -17.20 -9.99 -7.48
CA VAL A 409 -17.55 -11.42 -7.51
C VAL A 409 -17.21 -12.06 -6.18
N VAL A 410 -18.17 -12.71 -5.59
CA VAL A 410 -17.95 -13.69 -4.53
C VAL A 410 -18.17 -15.08 -5.12
N ALA A 411 -17.19 -15.97 -5.02
CA ALA A 411 -17.31 -17.34 -5.51
C ALA A 411 -18.42 -18.07 -4.76
N GLU A 412 -19.40 -18.64 -5.51
CA GLU A 412 -20.62 -19.22 -4.96
C GLU A 412 -20.31 -20.28 -3.89
N GLY A 413 -20.91 -20.18 -2.70
CA GLY A 413 -20.74 -21.11 -1.58
C GLY A 413 -19.44 -20.96 -0.78
N THR A 414 -18.54 -20.03 -1.13
CA THR A 414 -17.27 -19.86 -0.42
C THR A 414 -17.24 -18.64 0.50
N GLY A 415 -18.04 -17.62 0.22
CA GLY A 415 -17.93 -16.31 0.86
C GLY A 415 -16.66 -15.53 0.48
N ILE A 416 -15.86 -16.03 -0.44
CA ILE A 416 -14.57 -15.44 -0.82
C ILE A 416 -14.77 -14.42 -1.93
N LEU A 417 -14.43 -13.17 -1.62
CA LEU A 417 -14.39 -12.06 -2.56
C LEU A 417 -13.15 -12.17 -3.45
N LEU A 418 -13.35 -12.12 -4.78
CA LEU A 418 -12.29 -12.32 -5.77
C LEU A 418 -11.75 -10.99 -6.32
N ASN A 419 -10.45 -10.96 -6.56
CA ASN A 419 -9.71 -9.82 -7.06
C ASN A 419 -10.14 -9.40 -8.49
N ASN A 420 -9.67 -8.23 -8.93
CA ASN A 420 -9.73 -7.79 -10.32
C ASN A 420 -8.34 -7.39 -10.86
N GLU A 421 -7.32 -8.11 -10.41
CA GLU A 421 -5.91 -7.80 -10.67
C GLU A 421 -5.50 -7.95 -12.13
N MET A 422 -6.25 -8.66 -12.96
CA MET A 422 -5.99 -8.72 -14.41
C MET A 422 -5.95 -7.32 -15.04
N GLY A 423 -6.63 -6.34 -14.39
CA GLY A 423 -6.59 -4.93 -14.77
C GLY A 423 -5.21 -4.25 -14.71
N ASP A 424 -4.24 -4.83 -14.03
CA ASP A 424 -2.88 -4.29 -13.87
C ASP A 424 -1.93 -4.60 -15.04
N PHE A 425 -2.29 -5.51 -15.93
CA PHE A 425 -1.55 -5.72 -17.18
C PHE A 425 -1.69 -4.55 -18.17
N ASN A 426 -0.73 -4.45 -19.07
CA ASN A 426 -0.80 -3.56 -20.22
C ASN A 426 -1.82 -4.09 -21.24
N MET A 427 -2.97 -3.42 -21.37
CA MET A 427 -4.18 -3.94 -22.00
C MET A 427 -4.19 -3.87 -23.53
N LYS A 428 -3.33 -3.04 -24.13
CA LYS A 428 -3.27 -2.86 -25.59
C LYS A 428 -1.81 -2.89 -26.04
N PRO A 429 -1.32 -4.04 -26.52
CA PRO A 429 0.08 -4.20 -26.91
C PRO A 429 0.52 -3.16 -27.95
N GLY A 430 1.69 -2.53 -27.70
CA GLY A 430 2.30 -1.56 -28.59
C GLY A 430 1.61 -0.19 -28.66
N TYR A 431 0.53 0.02 -27.90
CA TYR A 431 -0.18 1.29 -27.87
C TYR A 431 -0.06 1.95 -26.50
N THR A 432 0.48 3.14 -26.50
CA THR A 432 0.60 3.99 -25.32
C THR A 432 0.09 5.39 -25.65
N ASP A 433 -0.64 6.06 -24.75
CA ASP A 433 -1.25 7.36 -25.00
C ASP A 433 -1.00 8.38 -23.86
N ASP A 434 -1.28 9.66 -24.14
CA ASP A 434 -1.17 10.78 -23.16
C ASP A 434 -2.19 10.74 -22.02
N LYS A 435 -3.15 9.84 -22.13
CA LYS A 435 -4.17 9.56 -21.11
C LYS A 435 -3.78 8.40 -20.21
N GLY A 436 -2.68 7.65 -20.52
CA GLY A 436 -1.95 6.68 -19.72
C GLY A 436 -2.29 5.24 -19.94
N LEU A 437 -2.77 4.83 -21.05
CA LEU A 437 -2.68 3.46 -21.49
C LEU A 437 -1.19 3.13 -21.71
N ILE A 438 -0.68 2.05 -21.14
CA ILE A 438 0.68 1.56 -21.36
C ILE A 438 0.61 0.27 -22.17
N GLY A 439 1.36 0.21 -23.25
CA GLY A 439 1.46 -0.97 -24.10
C GLY A 439 2.87 -1.54 -24.23
N THR A 440 3.76 -1.19 -23.30
CA THR A 440 5.15 -1.68 -23.27
C THR A 440 5.20 -3.17 -22.97
N LYS A 441 6.18 -3.85 -23.57
CA LYS A 441 6.32 -5.31 -23.55
C LYS A 441 6.44 -5.93 -22.15
N PRO A 442 7.22 -5.37 -21.18
CA PRO A 442 7.48 -6.06 -19.92
C PRO A 442 6.24 -6.44 -19.11
N ASN A 443 5.16 -5.65 -19.21
CA ASN A 443 3.91 -5.92 -18.49
C ASN A 443 2.73 -6.29 -19.43
N LEU A 444 2.99 -6.83 -20.61
CA LEU A 444 1.92 -7.43 -21.42
C LEU A 444 1.40 -8.71 -20.75
N LEU A 445 0.10 -8.95 -20.91
CA LEU A 445 -0.57 -10.12 -20.39
C LEU A 445 -0.07 -11.37 -21.11
N GLU A 446 0.36 -12.37 -20.32
CA GLU A 446 0.72 -13.71 -20.78
C GLU A 446 0.18 -14.75 -19.79
N PRO A 447 -0.15 -15.99 -20.24
CA PRO A 447 -0.54 -17.07 -19.31
C PRO A 447 0.49 -17.28 -18.20
N TYR A 448 0.00 -17.45 -16.96
CA TYR A 448 0.80 -17.69 -15.75
C TYR A 448 1.74 -16.56 -15.30
N LYS A 449 1.74 -15.44 -15.99
CA LYS A 449 2.52 -14.24 -15.64
C LYS A 449 1.85 -13.45 -14.51
N ARG A 450 2.66 -12.83 -13.68
CA ARG A 450 2.21 -11.89 -12.65
C ARG A 450 2.14 -10.48 -13.23
N MET A 451 1.05 -9.77 -12.94
CA MET A 451 0.90 -8.38 -13.35
C MET A 451 1.76 -7.46 -12.49
N LEU A 452 2.30 -6.41 -13.12
CA LEU A 452 3.10 -5.38 -12.45
C LEU A 452 2.33 -4.73 -11.30
N SER A 453 2.96 -4.64 -10.14
CA SER A 453 2.42 -3.98 -8.95
C SER A 453 3.11 -2.66 -8.64
N SER A 454 2.44 -1.81 -7.84
CA SER A 454 3.04 -0.63 -7.19
C SER A 454 3.14 -0.80 -5.67
N MET A 455 2.79 -1.95 -5.12
CA MET A 455 2.87 -2.21 -3.68
C MET A 455 4.31 -2.12 -3.18
N THR A 456 4.54 -1.33 -2.14
CA THR A 456 5.87 -0.94 -1.66
C THR A 456 5.99 -1.17 -0.15
N PRO A 457 5.79 -2.42 0.34
CA PRO A 457 6.15 -2.69 1.73
C PRO A 457 7.65 -2.44 1.90
N THR A 458 8.02 -1.66 2.92
CA THR A 458 9.39 -1.15 3.06
C THR A 458 9.85 -1.17 4.51
N LEU A 459 11.09 -1.58 4.72
CA LEU A 459 11.83 -1.46 5.96
C LEU A 459 13.00 -0.51 5.76
N VAL A 460 13.18 0.40 6.70
CA VAL A 460 14.36 1.28 6.78
C VAL A 460 15.18 0.84 7.96
N VAL A 461 16.48 0.64 7.76
CA VAL A 461 17.41 0.13 8.75
C VAL A 461 18.51 1.17 9.00
N LYS A 462 18.87 1.36 10.26
CA LYS A 462 19.99 2.21 10.69
C LYS A 462 20.88 1.42 11.63
N ASP A 463 22.16 1.42 11.37
CA ASP A 463 23.19 0.74 12.20
C ASP A 463 22.80 -0.72 12.54
N GLY A 464 22.36 -1.47 11.50
CA GLY A 464 21.93 -2.87 11.59
C GLY A 464 20.54 -3.11 12.23
N LYS A 465 19.89 -2.09 12.78
CA LYS A 465 18.57 -2.19 13.44
C LYS A 465 17.46 -1.58 12.61
N VAL A 466 16.26 -2.15 12.68
CA VAL A 466 15.08 -1.56 12.05
C VAL A 466 14.81 -0.19 12.68
N PHE A 467 14.66 0.82 11.83
CA PHE A 467 14.35 2.20 12.20
C PHE A 467 12.91 2.56 11.86
N LEU A 468 12.43 2.15 10.67
CA LEU A 468 11.08 2.44 10.21
C LEU A 468 10.51 1.25 9.43
N ILE A 469 9.27 0.87 9.73
CA ILE A 469 8.46 -0.05 8.96
C ILE A 469 7.33 0.76 8.32
N THR A 470 7.15 0.70 7.01
CA THR A 470 6.15 1.53 6.32
C THR A 470 5.65 0.92 5.03
N GLY A 471 4.49 1.37 4.61
CA GLY A 471 3.84 1.05 3.35
C GLY A 471 2.46 1.71 3.29
N SER A 472 1.79 1.57 2.17
CA SER A 472 0.50 2.24 1.94
C SER A 472 -0.34 1.52 0.89
N PRO A 473 -1.67 1.60 0.92
CA PRO A 473 -2.52 1.42 -0.25
C PRO A 473 -2.50 2.65 -1.17
N GLY A 474 -3.16 2.56 -2.33
CA GLY A 474 -3.40 3.70 -3.22
C GLY A 474 -3.03 3.48 -4.69
N GLY A 475 -2.85 2.23 -5.12
CA GLY A 475 -2.44 1.92 -6.49
C GLY A 475 -1.11 2.60 -6.85
N ARG A 476 -1.05 3.34 -7.93
CA ARG A 476 0.18 4.03 -8.36
C ARG A 476 0.67 5.11 -7.37
N THR A 477 -0.20 5.64 -6.49
CA THR A 477 0.22 6.61 -5.47
C THR A 477 0.96 5.97 -4.30
N ILE A 478 0.96 4.64 -4.17
CA ILE A 478 1.63 3.90 -3.09
C ILE A 478 3.10 4.29 -2.98
N ILE A 479 3.83 4.24 -4.10
CA ILE A 479 5.27 4.50 -4.15
C ILE A 479 5.57 5.91 -3.64
N ASN A 480 4.81 6.89 -4.12
CA ASN A 480 4.96 8.31 -3.73
C ASN A 480 4.54 8.55 -2.28
N THR A 481 3.55 7.82 -1.77
CA THR A 481 3.16 7.88 -0.36
C THR A 481 4.30 7.40 0.54
N VAL A 482 4.90 6.25 0.23
CA VAL A 482 6.05 5.72 0.98
C VAL A 482 7.25 6.67 0.89
N LEU A 483 7.53 7.23 -0.29
CA LEU A 483 8.55 8.27 -0.45
C LEU A 483 8.30 9.47 0.46
N ASN A 484 7.07 10.04 0.46
CA ASN A 484 6.73 11.18 1.31
C ASN A 484 6.96 10.87 2.80
N VAL A 485 6.58 9.68 3.28
CA VAL A 485 6.80 9.28 4.68
C VAL A 485 8.30 9.21 5.00
N ILE A 486 9.11 8.55 4.17
CA ILE A 486 10.55 8.39 4.39
C ILE A 486 11.27 9.75 4.38
N VAL A 487 10.98 10.60 3.40
CA VAL A 487 11.57 11.94 3.29
C VAL A 487 11.15 12.83 4.47
N ASN A 488 9.87 12.78 4.89
CA ASN A 488 9.38 13.53 6.05
C ASN A 488 10.13 13.13 7.33
N VAL A 489 10.36 11.82 7.53
CA VAL A 489 11.04 11.32 8.73
C VAL A 489 12.55 11.58 8.68
N ILE A 490 13.22 11.33 7.55
CA ILE A 490 14.69 11.36 7.45
C ILE A 490 15.22 12.77 7.19
N ASP A 491 14.66 13.48 6.20
CA ASP A 491 15.19 14.80 5.81
C ASP A 491 14.60 15.93 6.64
N PHE A 492 13.30 15.85 6.98
CA PHE A 492 12.62 16.91 7.70
C PHE A 492 12.45 16.61 9.20
N ALA A 493 12.97 15.47 9.68
CA ALA A 493 12.95 15.06 11.09
C ALA A 493 11.53 15.16 11.74
N MET A 494 10.48 14.93 10.95
CA MET A 494 9.10 14.99 11.44
C MET A 494 8.80 13.81 12.37
N PRO A 495 8.10 14.02 13.48
CA PRO A 495 7.52 12.92 14.26
C PRO A 495 6.68 12.00 13.39
N ILE A 496 6.67 10.70 13.67
CA ILE A 496 6.09 9.71 12.74
C ILE A 496 4.61 9.95 12.43
N GLN A 497 3.80 10.34 13.41
CA GLN A 497 2.39 10.63 13.16
C GLN A 497 2.22 11.86 12.27
N ASP A 498 3.02 12.91 12.47
CA ASP A 498 3.00 14.11 11.63
C ASP A 498 3.52 13.80 10.22
N ALA A 499 4.55 12.96 10.10
CA ALA A 499 5.08 12.52 8.81
C ALA A 499 4.04 11.75 7.98
N ILE A 500 3.16 10.98 8.63
CA ILE A 500 2.07 10.24 8.00
C ILE A 500 0.87 11.15 7.69
N ASP A 501 0.50 12.00 8.63
CA ASP A 501 -0.68 12.87 8.50
C ASP A 501 -0.43 14.09 7.62
N GLY A 502 0.83 14.43 7.40
CA GLY A 502 1.24 15.55 6.55
C GLY A 502 0.66 15.47 5.15
N PRO A 503 0.40 16.64 4.52
CA PRO A 503 -0.11 16.69 3.16
C PRO A 503 0.80 15.99 2.17
N ARG A 504 0.22 15.26 1.23
CA ARG A 504 0.95 14.47 0.23
C ARG A 504 0.88 15.07 -1.15
N MET A 505 1.91 14.78 -1.91
CA MET A 505 2.00 15.08 -3.32
C MET A 505 2.21 13.81 -4.14
N ASN A 506 1.75 13.85 -5.39
CA ASN A 506 1.93 12.74 -6.33
C ASN A 506 2.10 13.25 -7.76
N HIS A 507 3.07 12.69 -8.46
CA HIS A 507 3.21 12.78 -9.90
C HIS A 507 3.49 11.39 -10.47
N GLY A 508 2.68 10.95 -11.42
CA GLY A 508 2.78 9.61 -12.02
C GLY A 508 3.36 9.61 -13.45
N TRP A 509 4.16 10.63 -13.82
CA TRP A 509 4.64 10.93 -15.16
C TRP A 509 3.49 11.27 -16.12
N MET A 510 2.61 10.34 -16.44
CA MET A 510 1.41 10.56 -17.26
C MET A 510 0.14 10.14 -16.52
N PRO A 511 -0.93 10.93 -16.65
CA PRO A 511 -0.99 12.27 -17.25
C PRO A 511 -0.02 13.24 -16.55
N ASP A 512 0.50 14.24 -17.27
CA ASP A 512 1.45 15.24 -16.76
C ASP A 512 0.76 16.20 -15.78
N LEU A 513 0.45 15.69 -14.59
CA LEU A 513 -0.34 16.36 -13.56
C LEU A 513 0.29 16.19 -12.18
N LEU A 514 0.69 17.30 -11.58
CA LEU A 514 1.03 17.36 -10.16
C LEU A 514 -0.25 17.40 -9.33
N ARG A 515 -0.40 16.44 -8.42
CA ARG A 515 -1.52 16.36 -7.48
C ARG A 515 -1.04 16.68 -6.09
N LEU A 516 -1.66 17.64 -5.45
CA LEU A 516 -1.38 18.05 -4.08
C LEU A 516 -2.63 17.85 -3.23
N GLU A 517 -2.49 17.40 -1.98
CA GLU A 517 -3.59 17.40 -1.02
C GLU A 517 -3.87 18.85 -0.55
N LYS A 518 -5.15 19.14 -0.28
CA LYS A 518 -5.63 20.51 -0.05
C LYS A 518 -4.94 21.23 1.11
N GLU A 519 -4.52 20.48 2.12
CA GLU A 519 -3.97 21.00 3.37
C GLU A 519 -2.63 21.74 3.21
N CYS A 520 -1.89 21.51 2.11
CA CYS A 520 -0.61 22.20 1.84
C CYS A 520 -0.71 23.32 0.79
N ILE A 521 -1.92 23.63 0.32
CA ILE A 521 -2.08 24.49 -0.85
C ILE A 521 -2.49 25.91 -0.44
N THR A 522 -1.62 26.87 -0.76
CA THR A 522 -1.96 28.29 -0.82
C THR A 522 -2.05 28.74 -2.28
N GLU A 523 -2.74 29.85 -2.56
CA GLU A 523 -2.76 30.46 -3.89
C GLU A 523 -1.34 30.77 -4.38
N GLU A 524 -0.50 31.33 -3.52
CA GLU A 524 0.88 31.68 -3.81
C GLU A 524 1.72 30.46 -4.19
N LEU A 525 1.59 29.33 -3.46
CA LEU A 525 2.26 28.10 -3.78
C LEU A 525 1.83 27.55 -5.16
N MET A 526 0.53 27.60 -5.44
CA MET A 526 0.00 27.14 -6.73
C MET A 526 0.51 28.00 -7.91
N GLU A 527 0.55 29.32 -7.74
CA GLU A 527 1.07 30.22 -8.76
C GLU A 527 2.56 30.01 -8.99
N SER A 528 3.34 29.85 -7.94
CA SER A 528 4.78 29.55 -8.02
C SER A 528 5.06 28.27 -8.79
N LEU A 529 4.36 27.17 -8.46
CA LEU A 529 4.54 25.90 -9.15
C LEU A 529 4.05 25.96 -10.62
N LYS A 530 2.98 26.68 -10.92
CA LYS A 530 2.53 26.93 -12.29
C LYS A 530 3.55 27.75 -13.08
N ALA A 531 4.15 28.77 -12.47
CA ALA A 531 5.22 29.57 -13.08
C ALA A 531 6.46 28.72 -13.39
N MET A 532 6.76 27.69 -12.58
CA MET A 532 7.79 26.69 -12.87
C MET A 532 7.37 25.70 -13.99
N GLY A 533 6.14 25.77 -14.48
CA GLY A 533 5.65 24.95 -15.61
C GLY A 533 4.91 23.68 -15.21
N HIS A 534 4.58 23.48 -13.94
CA HIS A 534 3.75 22.34 -13.52
C HIS A 534 2.28 22.53 -13.91
N MET A 535 1.68 21.50 -14.49
CA MET A 535 0.23 21.41 -14.57
C MET A 535 -0.30 20.85 -13.25
N ILE A 536 -1.07 21.66 -12.54
CA ILE A 536 -1.62 21.29 -11.23
C ILE A 536 -3.11 21.01 -11.40
N LYS A 537 -3.53 19.81 -10.99
CA LYS A 537 -4.95 19.52 -10.84
C LYS A 537 -5.45 20.25 -9.60
N GLU A 538 -6.59 20.92 -9.72
CA GLU A 538 -7.25 21.54 -8.55
C GLU A 538 -7.32 20.54 -7.39
N PRO A 539 -7.11 21.05 -6.14
CA PRO A 539 -7.09 20.20 -4.96
C PRO A 539 -8.37 19.39 -4.90
N SER A 540 -8.24 18.09 -5.02
CA SER A 540 -9.38 17.21 -4.84
C SER A 540 -9.47 16.78 -3.38
N SER A 541 -10.68 16.55 -2.89
CA SER A 541 -10.92 15.86 -1.62
C SER A 541 -10.42 14.39 -1.64
N VAL A 542 -9.87 13.92 -2.76
CA VAL A 542 -9.31 12.58 -2.89
C VAL A 542 -7.96 12.54 -2.20
N ARG A 543 -7.94 11.91 -1.05
CA ARG A 543 -6.75 11.68 -0.23
C ARG A 543 -5.85 10.63 -0.88
N GLN A 544 -4.54 10.83 -0.76
CA GLN A 544 -3.53 9.98 -1.40
C GLN A 544 -2.97 8.98 -0.40
N GLY A 545 -3.20 7.68 -0.65
CA GLY A 545 -2.69 6.61 0.21
C GLY A 545 -3.38 6.53 1.57
N ASP A 546 -2.81 5.70 2.44
CA ASP A 546 -3.25 5.40 3.82
C ASP A 546 -2.10 4.66 4.53
N ALA A 547 -1.08 5.39 4.96
CA ALA A 547 0.14 4.78 5.48
C ALA A 547 -0.04 4.25 6.91
N HIS A 548 0.49 3.06 7.16
CA HIS A 548 0.51 2.44 8.48
C HIS A 548 1.95 2.10 8.83
N SER A 549 2.53 2.84 9.78
CA SER A 549 3.96 2.78 10.00
C SER A 549 4.33 2.62 11.47
N ILE A 550 5.52 2.07 11.71
CA ILE A 550 6.12 1.93 13.04
C ILE A 550 7.52 2.53 12.96
N LEU A 551 7.79 3.53 13.81
CA LEU A 551 9.12 4.09 14.02
C LEU A 551 9.72 3.51 15.29
N ILE A 552 10.96 3.09 15.23
CA ILE A 552 11.72 2.63 16.41
C ILE A 552 12.64 3.77 16.86
N ASP A 553 12.45 4.28 18.05
CA ASP A 553 13.31 5.31 18.62
C ASP A 553 14.67 4.70 19.00
N PRO A 554 15.76 5.10 18.34
CA PRO A 554 17.07 4.51 18.61
C PRO A 554 17.63 4.83 20.01
N LYS A 555 17.10 5.85 20.69
CA LYS A 555 17.55 6.25 22.02
C LYS A 555 16.87 5.46 23.14
N THR A 556 15.58 5.21 23.00
CA THR A 556 14.76 4.56 24.05
C THR A 556 14.43 3.11 23.73
N GLY A 557 14.52 2.70 22.47
CA GLY A 557 14.06 1.39 21.98
C GLY A 557 12.54 1.25 21.93
N LEU A 558 11.79 2.31 22.19
CA LEU A 558 10.34 2.30 22.10
C LEU A 558 9.87 2.26 20.62
N TYR A 559 8.77 1.57 20.40
CA TYR A 559 8.06 1.52 19.13
C TYR A 559 6.96 2.58 19.10
N TYR A 560 6.94 3.42 18.11
CA TYR A 560 5.89 4.42 17.89
C TYR A 560 5.07 4.02 16.68
N GLY A 561 3.86 3.50 16.92
CA GLY A 561 2.90 3.15 15.88
C GLY A 561 2.08 4.35 15.44
N ALA A 562 2.03 4.60 14.15
CA ALA A 562 1.26 5.69 13.57
C ALA A 562 0.34 5.16 12.46
N ALA A 563 -0.96 5.36 12.65
CA ALA A 563 -2.00 5.00 11.70
C ALA A 563 -2.55 6.24 11.02
N ASP A 564 -2.72 6.17 9.72
CA ASP A 564 -3.18 7.29 8.89
C ASP A 564 -4.61 7.70 9.24
N LYS A 565 -4.82 8.99 9.48
CA LYS A 565 -6.15 9.56 9.72
C LYS A 565 -7.08 9.51 8.51
N ARG A 566 -6.54 9.27 7.30
CA ARG A 566 -7.32 9.28 6.04
C ARG A 566 -8.35 8.16 5.99
N ARG A 567 -8.06 7.01 6.60
CA ARG A 567 -8.97 5.86 6.65
C ARG A 567 -9.27 5.34 8.06
N GLN A 568 -8.96 6.13 9.11
CA GLN A 568 -9.21 5.77 10.50
C GLN A 568 -8.51 4.47 10.92
N GLY A 569 -7.24 4.32 10.53
CA GLY A 569 -6.43 3.19 10.91
C GLY A 569 -6.19 3.11 12.44
N SER A 570 -5.65 1.98 12.89
CA SER A 570 -5.41 1.69 14.30
C SER A 570 -3.97 1.26 14.54
N ALA A 571 -3.32 1.89 15.52
CA ALA A 571 -2.04 1.48 16.06
C ALA A 571 -2.24 0.97 17.49
N ILE A 572 -1.75 -0.23 17.79
CA ILE A 572 -1.83 -0.83 19.14
C ILE A 572 -0.46 -1.37 19.49
N GLY A 573 0.05 -0.94 20.66
CA GLY A 573 1.30 -1.41 21.24
C GLY A 573 1.14 -1.89 22.69
N TYR A 574 2.13 -2.60 23.22
CA TYR A 574 2.15 -3.03 24.60
C TYR A 574 3.56 -3.12 25.18
#